data_76b945a3fbe2328cc90dc14f63b81a70
#
_entry.id   76b945a3fbe2328cc90dc14f63b81a70
#
_cell.length_a   1.000
_cell.length_b   1.000
_cell.length_c   1.000
_cell.angle_alpha   90.00
_cell.angle_beta   90.00
_cell.angle_gamma   90.00
#
_symmetry.space_group_name_H-M   'P 1'
#
loop_
_entity.id
_entity.type
_entity.pdbx_description
1 polymer ?
#
loop_
_entity_poly.entity_id
_entity_poly.type
_entity_poly.pdbx_seq_one_letter_code
_entity_poly.pdbx_strand_id
1 'polypeptide(L)'
;MVQLPAVNTPQFDWVLNRLPNRPRPVAPVYQPGVAARAVVHAADHPKRREYWVGGSTVGTLMANKLVPGLLDRYLARTAYEAQQTDQPADPDRPVNLWEPVDGRGGRDFGAHGSFDDEAVNRSLQAWIGRHRGVAAAASGLSASLLALKFLRR
;
A
#
# COMPACT_ATOMS: atom_id res chain seq x y z
N MET A 1 -10.13 0.18 -11.74
CA MET A 1 -9.62 -0.59 -10.57
C MET A 1 -8.50 0.18 -9.92
N VAL A 2 -8.45 0.27 -8.58
CA VAL A 2 -7.32 0.83 -7.84
C VAL A 2 -6.70 -0.28 -7.01
N GLN A 3 -5.43 -0.58 -7.24
CA GLN A 3 -4.68 -1.59 -6.52
C GLN A 3 -3.81 -0.89 -5.47
N LEU A 4 -4.11 -1.17 -4.20
CA LEU A 4 -3.54 -0.51 -3.05
C LEU A 4 -2.44 -1.34 -2.41
N PRO A 5 -1.45 -0.71 -1.78
CA PRO A 5 -0.49 -1.38 -0.90
C PRO A 5 -1.13 -1.72 0.45
N ALA A 6 -0.34 -2.23 1.38
CA ALA A 6 -0.75 -2.31 2.78
C ALA A 6 -0.99 -0.89 3.34
N VAL A 7 -2.14 -0.69 3.98
CA VAL A 7 -2.58 0.61 4.48
C VAL A 7 -2.80 0.54 5.99
N ASN A 8 -2.27 1.52 6.72
CA ASN A 8 -2.43 1.66 8.16
C ASN A 8 -3.84 2.14 8.49
N THR A 9 -4.77 1.21 8.63
CA THR A 9 -6.16 1.48 9.02
C THR A 9 -6.49 0.80 10.33
N PRO A 10 -7.50 1.26 11.09
CA PRO A 10 -7.87 0.68 12.39
C PRO A 10 -8.31 -0.78 12.35
N GLN A 11 -8.57 -1.35 11.17
CA GLN A 11 -9.03 -2.74 11.02
C GLN A 11 -8.15 -3.77 11.75
N PHE A 12 -6.85 -3.52 11.87
CA PHE A 12 -5.93 -4.44 12.56
C PHE A 12 -6.18 -4.52 14.07
N ASP A 13 -6.92 -3.58 14.64
CA ASP A 13 -7.27 -3.56 16.06
C ASP A 13 -8.54 -4.36 16.36
N TRP A 14 -9.38 -4.66 15.36
CA TRP A 14 -10.67 -5.34 15.54
C TRP A 14 -10.96 -6.48 14.55
N VAL A 15 -10.10 -6.78 13.59
CA VAL A 15 -10.31 -7.88 12.66
C VAL A 15 -10.24 -9.22 13.39
N LEU A 16 -11.15 -10.16 13.11
CA LEU A 16 -11.01 -11.53 13.62
C LEU A 16 -9.66 -12.11 13.15
N ASN A 17 -8.81 -12.41 14.11
CA ASN A 17 -7.50 -12.99 13.88
C ASN A 17 -7.40 -14.36 14.56
N ARG A 18 -6.94 -15.36 13.83
CA ARG A 18 -6.66 -16.71 14.34
C ARG A 18 -5.16 -17.03 14.35
N LEU A 19 -4.32 -16.07 14.03
CA LEU A 19 -2.87 -16.17 14.17
C LEU A 19 -2.49 -16.02 15.64
N PRO A 20 -1.39 -16.63 16.10
CA PRO A 20 -0.97 -16.58 17.50
C PRO A 20 -0.60 -15.17 17.96
N ASN A 21 -0.12 -14.32 17.04
CA ASN A 21 0.30 -12.98 17.35
C ASN A 21 -0.65 -11.91 16.79
N ARG A 22 -0.49 -10.68 17.31
CA ARG A 22 -1.26 -9.52 16.85
C ARG A 22 -1.07 -9.31 15.35
N PRO A 23 -2.16 -9.17 14.57
CA PRO A 23 -2.08 -8.96 13.13
C PRO A 23 -1.52 -7.58 12.80
N ARG A 24 -0.79 -7.50 11.70
CA ARG A 24 -0.22 -6.26 11.17
C ARG A 24 -0.35 -6.16 9.65
N PRO A 25 -0.35 -4.94 9.09
CA PRO A 25 -0.20 -4.76 7.67
C PRO A 25 1.20 -5.21 7.20
N VAL A 26 1.28 -5.88 6.06
CA VAL A 26 2.56 -6.32 5.50
C VAL A 26 3.36 -5.10 4.99
N ALA A 27 4.57 -4.93 5.49
CA ALA A 27 5.43 -3.80 5.10
C ALA A 27 5.81 -3.86 3.59
N PRO A 28 6.02 -2.70 2.94
CA PRO A 28 5.94 -1.33 3.46
C PRO A 28 4.49 -0.84 3.63
N VAL A 29 4.22 -0.21 4.76
CA VAL A 29 2.90 0.29 5.14
C VAL A 29 2.73 1.74 4.70
N TYR A 30 1.56 2.10 4.21
CA TYR A 30 1.26 3.46 3.80
C TYR A 30 0.12 4.06 4.63
N GLN A 31 0.16 5.36 4.86
CA GLN A 31 -0.93 6.07 5.52
C GLN A 31 -2.20 6.10 4.66
N PRO A 32 -3.40 6.08 5.27
CA PRO A 32 -4.68 6.07 4.57
C PRO A 32 -4.84 7.18 3.53
N GLY A 33 -4.29 8.36 3.80
CA GLY A 33 -4.30 9.48 2.88
C GLY A 33 -3.61 9.21 1.53
N VAL A 34 -2.66 8.28 1.47
CA VAL A 34 -2.03 7.89 0.19
C VAL A 34 -3.03 7.12 -0.67
N ALA A 35 -3.74 6.17 -0.08
CA ALA A 35 -4.79 5.38 -0.73
C ALA A 35 -5.98 6.26 -1.14
N ALA A 36 -6.47 7.11 -0.23
CA ALA A 36 -7.60 8.00 -0.47
C ALA A 36 -7.35 8.93 -1.67
N ARG A 37 -6.19 9.59 -1.71
CA ARG A 37 -5.83 10.45 -2.86
C ARG A 37 -5.77 9.70 -4.19
N ALA A 38 -5.41 8.43 -4.18
CA ALA A 38 -5.38 7.62 -5.39
C ALA A 38 -6.79 7.23 -5.85
N VAL A 39 -7.68 6.92 -4.92
CA VAL A 39 -9.09 6.59 -5.21
C VAL A 39 -9.81 7.81 -5.80
N VAL A 40 -9.68 8.98 -5.17
CA VAL A 40 -10.25 10.24 -5.68
C VAL A 40 -9.72 10.55 -7.08
N HIS A 41 -8.39 10.47 -7.26
CA HIS A 41 -7.80 10.69 -8.59
C HIS A 41 -8.33 9.70 -9.64
N ALA A 42 -8.56 8.45 -9.28
CA ALA A 42 -9.10 7.45 -10.20
C ALA A 42 -10.57 7.74 -10.57
N ALA A 43 -11.36 8.28 -9.65
CA ALA A 43 -12.72 8.72 -9.90
C ALA A 43 -12.77 9.91 -10.88
N ASP A 44 -11.86 10.86 -10.73
CA ASP A 44 -11.74 12.02 -11.64
C ASP A 44 -11.19 11.64 -13.03
N HIS A 45 -10.52 10.48 -13.15
CA HIS A 45 -9.86 10.03 -14.38
C HIS A 45 -10.31 8.62 -14.80
N PRO A 46 -11.61 8.41 -15.10
CA PRO A 46 -12.19 7.07 -15.31
C PRO A 46 -11.71 6.34 -16.57
N LYS A 47 -11.05 7.03 -17.50
CA LYS A 47 -10.56 6.44 -18.77
C LYS A 47 -9.43 5.42 -18.58
N ARG A 48 -8.76 5.43 -17.43
CA ARG A 48 -7.69 4.47 -17.13
C ARG A 48 -8.25 3.25 -16.41
N ARG A 49 -7.94 2.06 -16.92
CA ARG A 49 -8.43 0.80 -16.37
C ARG A 49 -7.88 0.48 -14.99
N GLU A 50 -6.59 0.75 -14.74
CA GLU A 50 -5.90 0.36 -13.51
C GLU A 50 -5.00 1.48 -12.98
N TYR A 51 -5.06 1.69 -11.67
CA TYR A 51 -4.19 2.57 -10.91
C TYR A 51 -3.44 1.75 -9.87
N TRP A 52 -2.14 1.73 -9.94
CA TRP A 52 -1.26 1.04 -9.00
C TRP A 52 -0.67 2.04 -8.03
N VAL A 53 -0.78 1.77 -6.74
CA VAL A 53 -0.42 2.69 -5.66
C VAL A 53 0.63 2.04 -4.77
N GLY A 54 1.78 2.69 -4.64
CA GLY A 54 2.90 2.17 -3.85
C GLY A 54 3.88 1.33 -4.65
N GLY A 55 5.16 1.47 -4.32
CA GLY A 55 6.23 0.73 -5.01
C GLY A 55 6.12 -0.78 -4.80
N SER A 56 5.71 -1.22 -3.62
CA SER A 56 5.47 -2.63 -3.31
C SER A 56 4.38 -3.24 -4.20
N THR A 57 3.28 -2.53 -4.40
CA THR A 57 2.20 -2.96 -5.30
C THR A 57 2.70 -3.14 -6.73
N VAL A 58 3.46 -2.16 -7.24
CA VAL A 58 4.05 -2.26 -8.58
C VAL A 58 4.99 -3.46 -8.68
N GLY A 59 5.88 -3.63 -7.70
CA GLY A 59 6.83 -4.75 -7.66
C GLY A 59 6.13 -6.11 -7.66
N THR A 60 5.12 -6.27 -6.79
CA THR A 60 4.36 -7.52 -6.70
C THR A 60 3.58 -7.82 -7.97
N LEU A 61 2.92 -6.82 -8.56
CA LEU A 61 2.17 -7.00 -9.81
C LEU A 61 3.08 -7.33 -10.99
N MET A 62 4.25 -6.71 -11.06
CA MET A 62 5.24 -7.02 -12.10
C MET A 62 5.83 -8.42 -11.90
N ALA A 63 6.18 -8.80 -10.67
CA ALA A 63 6.64 -10.14 -10.35
C ALA A 63 5.58 -11.20 -10.70
N ASN A 64 4.31 -10.94 -10.37
CA ASN A 64 3.22 -11.84 -10.72
C ASN A 64 3.02 -12.00 -12.24
N LYS A 65 3.27 -10.94 -13.02
CA LYS A 65 3.17 -11.00 -14.48
C LYS A 65 4.35 -11.73 -15.15
N LEU A 66 5.54 -11.61 -14.59
CA LEU A 66 6.77 -12.13 -15.20
C LEU A 66 7.17 -13.49 -14.68
N VAL A 67 7.06 -13.72 -13.38
CA VAL A 67 7.55 -14.92 -12.68
C VAL A 67 6.60 -15.37 -11.57
N PRO A 68 5.32 -15.66 -11.86
CA PRO A 68 4.31 -15.94 -10.86
C PRO A 68 4.69 -17.08 -9.91
N GLY A 69 5.20 -18.20 -10.43
CA GLY A 69 5.58 -19.36 -9.60
C GLY A 69 6.75 -19.08 -8.64
N LEU A 70 7.61 -18.11 -8.94
CA LEU A 70 8.67 -17.69 -8.01
C LEU A 70 8.08 -16.79 -6.91
N LEU A 71 7.18 -15.90 -7.28
CA LEU A 71 6.45 -15.06 -6.33
C LEU A 71 5.63 -15.92 -5.36
N ASP A 72 4.92 -16.92 -5.86
CA ASP A 72 4.11 -17.84 -5.02
C ASP A 72 4.99 -18.56 -3.99
N ARG A 73 6.15 -19.08 -4.39
CA ARG A 73 7.09 -19.72 -3.46
C ARG A 73 7.64 -18.77 -2.42
N TYR A 74 7.91 -17.53 -2.81
CA TYR A 74 8.36 -16.49 -1.89
C TYR A 74 7.27 -16.17 -0.87
N LEU A 75 6.05 -15.90 -1.33
CA LEU A 75 4.91 -15.58 -0.46
C LEU A 75 4.54 -16.74 0.45
N ALA A 76 4.57 -17.98 -0.03
CA ALA A 76 4.31 -19.16 0.78
C ALA A 76 5.27 -19.31 1.98
N ARG A 77 6.50 -18.80 1.86
CA ARG A 77 7.51 -18.86 2.92
C ARG A 77 7.46 -17.66 3.87
N THR A 78 7.05 -16.49 3.39
CA THR A 78 7.23 -15.23 4.12
C THR A 78 5.92 -14.60 4.58
N ALA A 79 4.80 -14.85 3.89
CA ALA A 79 3.56 -14.12 4.14
C ALA A 79 2.95 -14.40 5.51
N TYR A 80 3.10 -15.62 6.04
CA TYR A 80 2.57 -15.97 7.34
C TYR A 80 3.20 -15.12 8.46
N GLU A 81 4.51 -15.05 8.50
CA GLU A 81 5.25 -14.26 9.49
C GLU A 81 5.07 -12.75 9.28
N ALA A 82 5.04 -12.31 8.02
CA ALA A 82 4.92 -10.90 7.68
C ALA A 82 3.58 -10.26 8.08
N GLN A 83 2.55 -11.06 8.35
CA GLN A 83 1.23 -10.61 8.78
C GLN A 83 1.07 -10.51 10.31
N GLN A 84 2.12 -10.78 11.06
CA GLN A 84 2.10 -10.83 12.52
C GLN A 84 3.16 -9.90 13.10
N THR A 85 2.89 -9.40 14.31
CA THR A 85 3.89 -8.76 15.16
C THR A 85 4.53 -9.82 16.08
N ASP A 86 5.54 -9.43 16.87
CA ASP A 86 6.14 -10.27 17.89
C ASP A 86 5.29 -10.34 19.19
N GLN A 87 4.18 -9.59 19.26
CA GLN A 87 3.31 -9.54 20.42
C GLN A 87 2.20 -10.58 20.29
N PRO A 88 1.91 -11.37 21.34
CA PRO A 88 0.78 -12.27 21.35
C PRO A 88 -0.55 -11.56 21.03
N ALA A 89 -1.45 -12.23 20.35
CA ALA A 89 -2.79 -11.71 20.13
C ALA A 89 -3.56 -11.69 21.47
N ASP A 90 -4.23 -10.58 21.76
CA ASP A 90 -5.13 -10.47 22.90
C ASP A 90 -6.42 -11.28 22.58
N PRO A 91 -6.74 -12.31 23.37
CA PRO A 91 -7.93 -13.13 23.14
C PRO A 91 -9.23 -12.36 23.39
N ASP A 92 -9.21 -11.33 24.24
CA ASP A 92 -10.38 -10.57 24.66
C ASP A 92 -10.60 -9.29 23.83
N ARG A 93 -9.80 -9.09 22.78
CA ARG A 93 -9.94 -7.92 21.92
C ARG A 93 -11.29 -7.90 21.19
N PRO A 94 -11.87 -6.72 20.95
CA PRO A 94 -13.12 -6.61 20.21
C PRO A 94 -12.95 -7.14 18.77
N VAL A 95 -14.01 -7.76 18.24
CA VAL A 95 -14.04 -8.31 16.88
C VAL A 95 -15.27 -7.77 16.15
N ASN A 96 -15.08 -7.19 14.99
CA ASN A 96 -16.15 -6.58 14.18
C ASN A 96 -16.88 -7.57 13.23
N LEU A 97 -16.71 -8.87 13.44
CA LEU A 97 -17.30 -9.87 12.53
C LEU A 97 -18.81 -9.98 12.67
N TRP A 98 -19.32 -9.88 13.88
CA TRP A 98 -20.74 -10.07 14.17
C TRP A 98 -21.46 -8.77 14.46
N GLU A 99 -20.77 -7.82 15.09
CA GLU A 99 -21.29 -6.50 15.44
C GLU A 99 -20.26 -5.43 15.11
N PRO A 100 -20.67 -4.22 14.67
CA PRO A 100 -19.75 -3.10 14.47
C PRO A 100 -19.09 -2.71 15.79
N VAL A 101 -17.78 -2.57 15.81
CA VAL A 101 -17.04 -2.10 16.99
C VAL A 101 -17.16 -0.57 17.15
N ASP A 102 -17.41 0.14 16.06
CA ASP A 102 -17.61 1.60 15.96
C ASP A 102 -19.10 2.00 15.86
N GLY A 103 -20.03 1.11 16.22
CA GLY A 103 -21.47 1.32 16.14
C GLY A 103 -22.01 2.35 17.13
N ARG A 104 -23.36 2.44 17.26
CA ARG A 104 -24.05 3.39 18.14
C ARG A 104 -23.54 3.31 19.59
N GLY A 105 -22.89 4.38 20.07
CA GLY A 105 -22.24 4.44 21.38
C GLY A 105 -20.82 3.86 21.39
N GLY A 106 -20.30 3.42 20.26
CA GLY A 106 -18.92 2.98 20.08
C GLY A 106 -17.95 4.15 19.90
N ARG A 107 -16.66 3.83 19.98
CA ARG A 107 -15.58 4.79 19.74
C ARG A 107 -15.42 5.04 18.24
N ASP A 108 -15.26 6.32 17.84
CA ASP A 108 -14.73 6.64 16.52
C ASP A 108 -13.21 6.36 16.51
N PHE A 109 -12.80 5.43 15.69
CA PHE A 109 -11.38 5.05 15.55
C PHE A 109 -10.63 5.91 14.52
N GLY A 110 -11.36 6.76 13.78
CA GLY A 110 -10.78 7.59 12.73
C GLY A 110 -10.27 6.77 11.54
N ALA A 111 -9.35 7.36 10.78
CA ALA A 111 -8.80 6.75 9.56
C ALA A 111 -7.48 6.01 9.79
N HIS A 112 -6.72 6.40 10.82
CA HIS A 112 -5.39 5.89 11.10
C HIS A 112 -5.41 4.71 12.06
N GLY A 113 -4.68 3.65 11.74
CA GLY A 113 -4.47 2.51 12.62
C GLY A 113 -3.30 2.72 13.59
N SER A 114 -2.94 1.66 14.27
CA SER A 114 -1.92 1.66 15.33
C SER A 114 -0.47 1.47 14.84
N PHE A 115 -0.22 1.63 13.52
CA PHE A 115 1.11 1.49 12.91
C PHE A 115 1.62 2.80 12.30
N ASP A 116 1.32 3.94 12.93
CA ASP A 116 1.68 5.27 12.44
C ASP A 116 3.20 5.47 12.33
N ASP A 117 3.96 4.93 13.25
CA ASP A 117 5.43 5.05 13.28
C ASP A 117 6.11 4.30 12.13
N GLU A 118 5.45 3.27 11.58
CA GLU A 118 5.95 2.47 10.47
C GLU A 118 5.40 2.92 9.12
N ALA A 119 4.34 3.71 9.11
CA ALA A 119 3.60 4.04 7.90
C ALA A 119 4.12 5.31 7.21
N VAL A 120 4.36 5.21 5.90
CA VAL A 120 4.85 6.33 5.11
C VAL A 120 3.71 7.20 4.57
N ASN A 121 3.84 8.52 4.70
CA ASN A 121 2.84 9.50 4.30
C ASN A 121 2.83 9.82 2.80
N ARG A 122 3.82 9.38 2.05
CA ARG A 122 4.01 9.72 0.64
C ARG A 122 4.42 8.50 -0.17
N SER A 123 3.99 8.47 -1.42
CA SER A 123 4.46 7.50 -2.40
C SER A 123 4.92 8.25 -3.65
N LEU A 124 6.23 8.27 -3.90
CA LEU A 124 6.80 8.85 -5.12
C LEU A 124 6.23 8.19 -6.37
N GLN A 125 6.08 6.87 -6.33
CA GLN A 125 5.49 6.11 -7.44
C GLN A 125 4.05 6.55 -7.72
N ALA A 126 3.21 6.72 -6.70
CA ALA A 126 1.84 7.19 -6.86
C ALA A 126 1.79 8.65 -7.34
N TRP A 127 2.73 9.50 -6.91
CA TRP A 127 2.87 10.86 -7.39
C TRP A 127 3.21 10.90 -8.89
N ILE A 128 4.23 10.16 -9.31
CA ILE A 128 4.63 10.01 -10.73
C ILE A 128 3.44 9.50 -11.56
N GLY A 129 2.72 8.51 -11.06
CA GLY A 129 1.54 7.94 -11.71
C GLY A 129 0.42 8.95 -12.00
N ARG A 130 0.27 9.97 -11.14
CA ARG A 130 -0.68 11.08 -11.30
C ARG A 130 -0.15 12.23 -12.16
N HIS A 131 1.17 12.45 -12.18
CA HIS A 131 1.83 13.58 -12.86
C HIS A 131 2.68 13.11 -14.04
N ARG A 132 2.14 12.23 -14.87
CA ARG A 132 2.86 11.58 -15.98
C ARG A 132 3.47 12.57 -16.97
N GLY A 133 2.79 13.68 -17.26
CA GLY A 133 3.31 14.73 -18.12
C GLY A 133 4.58 15.37 -17.55
N VAL A 134 4.59 15.67 -16.27
CA VAL A 134 5.76 16.23 -15.57
C VAL A 134 6.90 15.21 -15.55
N ALA A 135 6.60 13.95 -15.26
CA ALA A 135 7.60 12.88 -15.26
C ALA A 135 8.22 12.67 -16.65
N ALA A 136 7.41 12.67 -17.70
CA ALA A 136 7.88 12.55 -19.07
C ALA A 136 8.76 13.74 -19.50
N ALA A 137 8.37 14.97 -19.15
CA ALA A 137 9.14 16.17 -19.42
C ALA A 137 10.50 16.14 -18.71
N ALA A 138 10.54 15.75 -17.43
CA ALA A 138 11.77 15.61 -16.67
C ALA A 138 12.71 14.55 -17.26
N SER A 139 12.15 13.40 -17.67
CA SER A 139 12.95 12.34 -18.33
C SER A 139 13.51 12.78 -19.67
N GLY A 140 12.74 13.52 -20.48
CA GLY A 140 13.19 14.10 -21.76
C GLY A 140 14.34 15.11 -21.57
N LEU A 141 14.23 16.01 -20.60
CA LEU A 141 15.30 16.96 -20.27
C LEU A 141 16.58 16.25 -19.82
N SER A 142 16.46 15.23 -18.98
CA SER A 142 17.63 14.45 -18.52
C SER A 142 18.32 13.73 -19.67
N ALA A 143 17.58 13.12 -20.58
CA ALA A 143 18.11 12.46 -21.77
C ALA A 143 18.82 13.44 -22.72
N SER A 144 18.23 14.62 -22.93
CA SER A 144 18.83 15.68 -23.78
C SER A 144 20.13 16.19 -23.19
N LEU A 145 20.21 16.41 -21.87
CA LEU A 145 21.43 16.83 -21.19
C LEU A 145 22.54 15.79 -21.25
N LEU A 146 22.19 14.50 -21.13
CA LEU A 146 23.13 13.40 -21.28
C LEU A 146 23.67 13.31 -22.73
N ALA A 147 22.79 13.43 -23.72
CA ALA A 147 23.20 13.44 -25.13
C ALA A 147 24.13 14.60 -25.46
N LEU A 148 23.84 15.82 -24.97
CA LEU A 148 24.71 16.99 -25.13
C LEU A 148 26.09 16.81 -24.46
N LYS A 149 26.13 16.11 -23.33
CA LYS A 149 27.41 15.82 -22.64
C LYS A 149 28.25 14.79 -23.39
N PHE A 150 27.59 13.84 -24.05
CA PHE A 150 28.27 12.83 -24.91
C PHE A 150 28.82 13.44 -26.20
N LEU A 151 28.06 14.36 -26.83
CA LEU A 151 28.48 15.04 -28.08
C LEU A 151 29.59 16.07 -27.86
N ARG A 152 29.84 16.50 -26.61
CA ARG A 152 30.94 17.45 -26.26
C ARG A 152 32.25 16.77 -25.83
N ARG A 153 32.29 15.44 -25.84
CA ARG A 153 33.50 14.62 -25.63
C ARG A 153 34.02 14.06 -26.95
#